data_3ab96c51e2b4a254cff2e316788de7c6
#
_entry.id   3ab96c51e2b4a254cff2e316788de7c6
#
_cell.length_a   1.000
_cell.length_b   1.000
_cell.length_c   1.000
_cell.angle_alpha   90.00
_cell.angle_beta   90.00
_cell.angle_gamma   90.00
#
_symmetry.space_group_name_H-M   'P 1'
#
loop_
_entity.id
_entity.type
_entity.pdbx_description
1 polymer ?
#
loop_
_entity_poly.entity_id
_entity_poly.type
_entity_poly.pdbx_seq_one_letter_code
_entity_poly.pdbx_strand_id
1 'polypeptide(L)'
;MERELVQDLVNQGYEFLPAITTPDAMLANVRVQLEQLNNVTFSDDEWKRFVETYLDKPSDNIVDKTRKIHDDYIHDFVFDDGRIQNIYLFDKKNMARNKLQVIKQLEQAGTHANRYDVTILVNGLPLVQIELKKRGVAIREAFNQIHRYSKESFNSEHSLLKFLQLFVISNGTDTRYFANTTKRNKNSFDFTMNWAKSDNSLIKDLKDFTATFLQKRTLLNVLLQYSVFDTSNTLLIMRPYQIAATERILWKVKSSYESKNWSNPESGGFILHTTGSGKTLTSFKAARLATELDFIDKVFFVVDRKDLDYQTMKEYQKFSPDSVNGSESTAGLKVNLGKDDNKIIVTTIQKPVSYTHLTLPTILLV
;
A
#
# COMPACT_ATOMS: atom_id res chain seq x y z
N MET A 1 -4.41 21.42 -17.92
CA MET A 1 -4.39 20.59 -16.70
C MET A 1 -3.92 19.16 -16.98
N GLU A 2 -4.63 18.34 -17.81
CA GLU A 2 -4.21 16.95 -18.12
C GLU A 2 -2.81 16.90 -18.76
N ARG A 3 -2.53 17.73 -19.80
CA ARG A 3 -1.21 17.80 -20.44
C ARG A 3 -0.12 18.28 -19.49
N GLU A 4 -0.40 19.24 -18.65
CA GLU A 4 0.53 19.75 -17.64
C GLU A 4 0.85 18.69 -16.61
N LEU A 5 -0.18 17.98 -16.07
CA LEU A 5 0.00 16.88 -15.16
C LEU A 5 0.91 15.79 -15.73
N VAL A 6 0.66 15.36 -16.98
CA VAL A 6 1.49 14.35 -17.64
C VAL A 6 2.91 14.87 -17.82
N GLN A 7 3.10 16.15 -18.20
CA GLN A 7 4.43 16.74 -18.34
C GLN A 7 5.18 16.79 -16.99
N ASP A 8 4.48 17.16 -15.92
CA ASP A 8 5.07 17.20 -14.57
C ASP A 8 5.49 15.79 -14.11
N LEU A 9 4.69 14.75 -14.42
CA LEU A 9 5.07 13.36 -14.15
C LEU A 9 6.28 12.91 -14.97
N VAL A 10 6.35 13.27 -16.26
CA VAL A 10 7.53 12.99 -17.12
C VAL A 10 8.77 13.68 -16.56
N ASN A 11 8.66 14.92 -16.12
CA ASN A 11 9.77 15.66 -15.50
C ASN A 11 10.26 14.99 -14.20
N GLN A 12 9.40 14.24 -13.53
CA GLN A 12 9.75 13.41 -12.35
C GLN A 12 10.27 12.02 -12.73
N GLY A 13 10.42 11.72 -14.03
CA GLY A 13 10.97 10.48 -14.54
C GLY A 13 9.95 9.35 -14.76
N TYR A 14 8.66 9.66 -14.86
CA TYR A 14 7.68 8.72 -15.38
C TYR A 14 7.86 8.56 -16.90
N GLU A 15 7.66 7.35 -17.38
CA GLU A 15 7.63 7.10 -18.82
C GLU A 15 6.23 7.34 -19.36
N PHE A 16 6.09 8.29 -20.28
CA PHE A 16 4.82 8.53 -20.95
C PHE A 16 4.66 7.61 -22.15
N LEU A 17 3.54 6.87 -22.19
CA LEU A 17 3.22 5.90 -23.24
C LEU A 17 1.94 6.31 -24.01
N PRO A 18 2.07 7.23 -24.98
CA PRO A 18 0.90 7.75 -25.69
C PRO A 18 0.21 6.71 -26.59
N ALA A 19 0.90 5.63 -26.94
CA ALA A 19 0.36 4.57 -27.80
C ALA A 19 -0.55 3.58 -27.04
N ILE A 20 -0.52 3.57 -25.70
CA ILE A 20 -1.37 2.66 -24.91
C ILE A 20 -2.73 3.34 -24.67
N THR A 21 -3.65 3.02 -25.56
CA THR A 21 -5.05 3.52 -25.50
C THR A 21 -6.06 2.39 -25.36
N THR A 22 -5.64 1.13 -25.48
CA THR A 22 -6.50 -0.07 -25.42
C THR A 22 -6.05 -1.05 -24.34
N PRO A 23 -6.95 -1.92 -23.84
CA PRO A 23 -6.60 -2.98 -22.89
C PRO A 23 -5.52 -3.94 -23.41
N ASP A 24 -5.57 -4.33 -24.69
CA ASP A 24 -4.58 -5.23 -25.29
C ASP A 24 -3.19 -4.62 -25.34
N ALA A 25 -3.08 -3.33 -25.70
CA ALA A 25 -1.81 -2.62 -25.69
C ALA A 25 -1.27 -2.52 -24.25
N MET A 26 -2.14 -2.34 -23.25
CA MET A 26 -1.75 -2.33 -21.84
C MET A 26 -1.26 -3.71 -21.39
N LEU A 27 -1.95 -4.79 -21.75
CA LEU A 27 -1.52 -6.16 -21.42
C LEU A 27 -0.17 -6.51 -22.07
N ALA A 28 0.05 -6.09 -23.32
CA ALA A 28 1.35 -6.25 -23.99
C ALA A 28 2.47 -5.51 -23.26
N ASN A 29 2.20 -4.30 -22.77
CA ASN A 29 3.16 -3.55 -21.94
C ASN A 29 3.42 -4.23 -20.59
N VAL A 30 2.40 -4.83 -19.95
CA VAL A 30 2.60 -5.61 -18.71
C VAL A 30 3.60 -6.74 -18.94
N ARG A 31 3.49 -7.48 -20.06
CA ARG A 31 4.44 -8.53 -20.42
C ARG A 31 5.87 -8.00 -20.43
N VAL A 32 6.11 -6.94 -21.18
CA VAL A 32 7.44 -6.34 -21.31
C VAL A 32 7.99 -5.92 -19.94
N GLN A 33 7.18 -5.27 -19.11
CA GLN A 33 7.63 -4.81 -17.81
C GLN A 33 7.91 -5.96 -16.83
N LEU A 34 7.08 -7.00 -16.83
CA LEU A 34 7.31 -8.17 -15.97
C LEU A 34 8.51 -9.00 -16.41
N GLU A 35 8.73 -9.16 -17.71
CA GLU A 35 9.94 -9.79 -18.25
C GLU A 35 11.21 -9.05 -17.81
N GLN A 36 11.20 -7.71 -17.88
CA GLN A 36 12.31 -6.88 -17.42
C GLN A 36 12.53 -6.95 -15.91
N LEU A 37 11.46 -6.87 -15.11
CA LEU A 37 11.54 -6.90 -13.66
C LEU A 37 12.13 -8.22 -13.14
N ASN A 38 11.73 -9.33 -13.78
CA ASN A 38 12.06 -10.69 -13.35
C ASN A 38 13.25 -11.29 -14.09
N ASN A 39 13.79 -10.59 -15.10
CA ASN A 39 14.85 -11.07 -15.97
C ASN A 39 14.50 -12.43 -16.61
N VAL A 40 13.30 -12.51 -17.19
CA VAL A 40 12.78 -13.67 -17.89
C VAL A 40 12.25 -13.28 -19.27
N THR A 41 12.01 -14.26 -20.13
CA THR A 41 11.27 -14.10 -21.38
C THR A 41 10.25 -15.22 -21.45
N PHE A 42 8.98 -14.88 -21.64
CA PHE A 42 7.91 -15.84 -21.84
C PHE A 42 7.76 -16.15 -23.34
N SER A 43 7.56 -17.41 -23.68
CA SER A 43 6.93 -17.75 -24.98
C SER A 43 5.48 -17.23 -25.01
N ASP A 44 4.84 -17.23 -26.16
CA ASP A 44 3.45 -16.76 -26.25
C ASP A 44 2.49 -17.68 -25.48
N ASP A 45 2.74 -18.98 -25.49
CA ASP A 45 1.94 -19.96 -24.75
C ASP A 45 2.18 -19.85 -23.23
N GLU A 46 3.42 -19.65 -22.81
CA GLU A 46 3.77 -19.39 -21.40
C GLU A 46 3.12 -18.11 -20.89
N TRP A 47 3.17 -17.03 -21.68
CA TRP A 47 2.52 -15.78 -21.34
C TRP A 47 1.01 -15.94 -21.21
N LYS A 48 0.38 -16.59 -22.17
CA LYS A 48 -1.06 -16.87 -22.12
C LYS A 48 -1.42 -17.67 -20.86
N ARG A 49 -0.67 -18.73 -20.56
CA ARG A 49 -0.86 -19.55 -19.35
C ARG A 49 -0.69 -18.72 -18.08
N PHE A 50 0.34 -17.86 -17.99
CA PHE A 50 0.56 -16.97 -16.85
C PHE A 50 -0.61 -15.99 -16.65
N VAL A 51 -1.13 -15.42 -17.74
CA VAL A 51 -2.29 -14.51 -17.67
C VAL A 51 -3.52 -15.25 -17.18
N GLU A 52 -3.89 -16.38 -17.80
CA GLU A 52 -5.11 -17.12 -17.49
C GLU A 52 -5.09 -17.79 -16.11
N THR A 53 -3.94 -18.21 -15.62
CA THR A 53 -3.83 -18.95 -14.36
C THR A 53 -3.52 -18.07 -13.15
N TYR A 54 -2.93 -16.90 -13.37
CA TYR A 54 -2.52 -16.03 -12.27
C TYR A 54 -2.90 -14.55 -12.49
N LEU A 55 -2.39 -13.92 -13.57
CA LEU A 55 -2.50 -12.46 -13.68
C LEU A 55 -3.94 -11.99 -13.83
N ASP A 56 -4.72 -12.62 -14.73
CA ASP A 56 -6.09 -12.22 -15.04
C ASP A 56 -7.02 -13.44 -15.23
N LYS A 57 -7.22 -14.18 -14.14
CA LYS A 57 -8.19 -15.26 -14.12
C LYS A 57 -9.61 -14.72 -14.41
N PRO A 58 -10.43 -15.43 -15.18
CA PRO A 58 -11.81 -14.99 -15.46
C PRO A 58 -12.65 -14.76 -14.20
N SER A 59 -12.41 -15.53 -13.14
CA SER A 59 -13.09 -15.41 -11.85
C SER A 59 -12.62 -14.25 -10.98
N ASP A 60 -11.49 -13.61 -11.31
CA ASP A 60 -10.92 -12.57 -10.48
C ASP A 60 -11.81 -11.32 -10.42
N ASN A 61 -12.09 -10.89 -9.21
CA ASN A 61 -12.72 -9.62 -8.93
C ASN A 61 -11.69 -8.60 -8.39
N ILE A 62 -12.15 -7.42 -8.00
CA ILE A 62 -11.30 -6.34 -7.46
C ILE A 62 -10.57 -6.74 -6.17
N VAL A 63 -11.20 -7.57 -5.32
CA VAL A 63 -10.62 -8.07 -4.07
C VAL A 63 -9.47 -9.03 -4.39
N ASP A 64 -9.65 -9.93 -5.35
CA ASP A 64 -8.62 -10.89 -5.77
C ASP A 64 -7.40 -10.17 -6.38
N LYS A 65 -7.62 -9.14 -7.22
CA LYS A 65 -6.55 -8.33 -7.77
C LYS A 65 -5.83 -7.51 -6.69
N THR A 66 -6.56 -6.97 -5.70
CA THR A 66 -5.95 -6.28 -4.56
C THR A 66 -5.07 -7.24 -3.74
N ARG A 67 -5.55 -8.47 -3.50
CA ARG A 67 -4.75 -9.50 -2.82
C ARG A 67 -3.46 -9.82 -3.56
N LYS A 68 -3.49 -9.93 -4.89
CA LYS A 68 -2.28 -10.12 -5.72
C LYS A 68 -1.27 -8.98 -5.59
N ILE A 69 -1.69 -7.77 -5.21
CA ILE A 69 -0.76 -6.68 -4.97
C ILE A 69 -0.17 -6.74 -3.55
N HIS A 70 -1.00 -7.04 -2.55
CA HIS A 70 -0.60 -6.91 -1.15
C HIS A 70 -0.03 -8.19 -0.55
N ASP A 71 -0.65 -9.35 -0.85
CA ASP A 71 -0.32 -10.63 -0.23
C ASP A 71 0.39 -11.57 -1.21
N ASP A 72 -0.18 -11.79 -2.40
CA ASP A 72 0.20 -12.82 -3.36
C ASP A 72 0.94 -12.26 -4.58
N TYR A 73 1.82 -11.27 -4.38
CA TYR A 73 2.53 -10.57 -5.47
C TYR A 73 3.69 -11.36 -6.07
N ILE A 74 3.94 -12.56 -5.59
CA ILE A 74 4.94 -13.52 -6.07
C ILE A 74 4.20 -14.77 -6.53
N HIS A 75 4.52 -15.25 -7.72
CA HIS A 75 3.93 -16.47 -8.27
C HIS A 75 5.01 -17.44 -8.75
N ASP A 76 4.92 -18.68 -8.29
CA ASP A 76 5.80 -19.77 -8.75
C ASP A 76 5.33 -20.21 -10.12
N PHE A 77 6.11 -19.89 -11.16
CA PHE A 77 5.77 -20.21 -12.53
C PHE A 77 6.67 -21.32 -13.07
N VAL A 78 6.06 -22.32 -13.71
CA VAL A 78 6.77 -23.44 -14.35
C VAL A 78 6.86 -23.13 -15.86
N PHE A 79 8.09 -22.92 -16.33
CA PHE A 79 8.38 -22.73 -17.76
C PHE A 79 8.29 -24.04 -18.54
N ASP A 80 8.17 -23.96 -19.87
CA ASP A 80 8.05 -25.14 -20.74
C ASP A 80 9.32 -26.02 -20.73
N ASP A 81 10.47 -25.43 -20.40
CA ASP A 81 11.74 -26.15 -20.18
C ASP A 81 11.85 -26.86 -18.82
N GLY A 82 10.82 -26.77 -17.98
CA GLY A 82 10.74 -27.37 -16.65
C GLY A 82 11.36 -26.52 -15.53
N ARG A 83 11.94 -25.35 -15.81
CA ARG A 83 12.41 -24.42 -14.77
C ARG A 83 11.22 -23.90 -13.98
N ILE A 84 11.41 -23.80 -12.65
CA ILE A 84 10.48 -23.10 -11.75
C ILE A 84 11.13 -21.79 -11.34
N GLN A 85 10.42 -20.69 -11.53
CA GLN A 85 10.91 -19.37 -11.12
C GLN A 85 9.77 -18.53 -10.53
N ASN A 86 10.12 -17.80 -9.46
CA ASN A 86 9.23 -16.83 -8.83
C ASN A 86 9.09 -15.60 -9.72
N ILE A 87 7.88 -15.32 -10.16
CA ILE A 87 7.55 -14.13 -10.94
C ILE A 87 6.94 -13.09 -9.99
N TYR A 88 7.63 -11.97 -9.86
CA TYR A 88 7.24 -10.84 -9.02
C TYR A 88 6.40 -9.85 -9.84
N LEU A 89 5.25 -9.46 -9.35
CA LEU A 89 4.51 -8.33 -9.91
C LEU A 89 5.14 -7.00 -9.49
N PHE A 90 5.70 -6.94 -8.28
CA PHE A 90 6.34 -5.75 -7.70
C PHE A 90 7.56 -6.15 -6.89
N ASP A 91 8.62 -5.34 -6.95
CA ASP A 91 9.74 -5.46 -6.03
C ASP A 91 9.49 -4.57 -4.79
N LYS A 92 9.02 -5.18 -3.71
CA LYS A 92 8.74 -4.48 -2.45
C LYS A 92 9.97 -4.26 -1.59
N LYS A 93 11.08 -4.97 -1.87
CA LYS A 93 12.36 -4.80 -1.17
C LYS A 93 13.16 -3.64 -1.78
N ASN A 94 13.25 -3.58 -3.09
CA ASN A 94 13.91 -2.49 -3.79
C ASN A 94 12.90 -1.72 -4.65
N MET A 95 12.25 -0.73 -4.04
CA MET A 95 11.21 0.07 -4.70
C MET A 95 11.69 0.73 -6.01
N ALA A 96 12.99 1.04 -6.13
CA ALA A 96 13.55 1.69 -7.31
C ALA A 96 13.54 0.80 -8.58
N ARG A 97 13.41 -0.51 -8.43
CA ARG A 97 13.29 -1.45 -9.57
C ARG A 97 11.92 -1.41 -10.24
N ASN A 98 10.90 -0.89 -9.56
CA ASN A 98 9.58 -0.78 -10.15
C ASN A 98 9.54 0.36 -11.16
N LYS A 99 9.07 0.07 -12.36
CA LYS A 99 8.91 1.03 -13.44
C LYS A 99 7.58 1.78 -13.28
N LEU A 100 7.64 3.11 -13.25
CA LEU A 100 6.44 3.95 -13.26
C LEU A 100 6.23 4.54 -14.64
N GLN A 101 5.01 4.37 -15.13
CA GLN A 101 4.58 4.81 -16.44
C GLN A 101 3.28 5.61 -16.31
N VAL A 102 3.00 6.46 -17.26
CA VAL A 102 1.76 7.23 -17.33
C VAL A 102 1.14 7.11 -18.72
N ILE A 103 -0.14 6.82 -18.73
CA ILE A 103 -0.97 6.82 -19.94
C ILE A 103 -2.13 7.81 -19.76
N LYS A 104 -2.70 8.26 -20.86
CA LYS A 104 -3.86 9.13 -20.86
C LYS A 104 -4.90 8.61 -21.85
N GLN A 105 -6.16 8.94 -21.55
CA GLN A 105 -7.26 8.70 -22.49
C GLN A 105 -7.39 7.23 -22.87
N LEU A 106 -7.18 6.32 -21.90
CA LEU A 106 -7.45 4.91 -22.10
C LEU A 106 -8.94 4.73 -22.42
N GLU A 107 -9.23 4.06 -23.51
CA GLU A 107 -10.57 3.74 -23.95
C GLU A 107 -10.89 2.29 -23.61
N GLN A 108 -11.98 2.07 -22.92
CA GLN A 108 -12.49 0.72 -22.67
C GLN A 108 -13.89 0.60 -23.24
N ALA A 109 -14.08 -0.37 -24.12
CA ALA A 109 -15.39 -0.74 -24.62
C ALA A 109 -16.22 -1.33 -23.46
N GLY A 110 -17.43 -0.82 -23.29
CA GLY A 110 -18.41 -1.26 -22.30
C GLY A 110 -19.79 -0.85 -22.78
N THR A 111 -20.78 -0.83 -21.91
CA THR A 111 -22.13 -0.30 -22.21
C THR A 111 -22.08 1.16 -22.69
N HIS A 112 -21.03 1.90 -22.33
CA HIS A 112 -20.67 3.21 -22.86
C HIS A 112 -19.14 3.24 -23.05
N ALA A 113 -18.68 3.90 -24.12
CA ALA A 113 -17.26 4.17 -24.33
C ALA A 113 -16.79 5.14 -23.21
N ASN A 114 -16.12 4.59 -22.19
CA ASN A 114 -15.55 5.37 -21.12
C ASN A 114 -14.11 5.75 -21.48
N ARG A 115 -13.78 7.03 -21.28
CA ARG A 115 -12.44 7.56 -21.50
C ARG A 115 -11.91 8.10 -20.17
N TYR A 116 -10.79 7.56 -19.75
CA TYR A 116 -10.16 7.88 -18.48
C TYR A 116 -9.09 8.95 -18.66
N ASP A 117 -9.07 9.98 -17.80
CA ASP A 117 -8.18 11.12 -17.99
C ASP A 117 -6.71 10.73 -17.94
N VAL A 118 -6.22 10.29 -16.77
CA VAL A 118 -4.82 9.90 -16.58
C VAL A 118 -4.75 8.64 -15.72
N THR A 119 -3.99 7.64 -16.18
CA THR A 119 -3.74 6.42 -15.42
C THR A 119 -2.24 6.24 -15.19
N ILE A 120 -1.84 5.96 -13.95
CA ILE A 120 -0.46 5.62 -13.62
C ILE A 120 -0.33 4.11 -13.53
N LEU A 121 0.66 3.59 -14.24
CA LEU A 121 1.00 2.17 -14.25
C LEU A 121 2.26 1.94 -13.41
N VAL A 122 2.29 0.82 -12.69
CA VAL A 122 3.49 0.31 -12.02
C VAL A 122 3.79 -1.06 -12.59
N ASN A 123 4.94 -1.21 -13.21
CA ASN A 123 5.32 -2.42 -13.96
C ASN A 123 4.24 -2.82 -15.00
N GLY A 124 3.66 -1.81 -15.67
CA GLY A 124 2.59 -1.99 -16.65
C GLY A 124 1.19 -2.13 -16.05
N LEU A 125 1.04 -2.47 -14.77
CA LEU A 125 -0.26 -2.66 -14.10
C LEU A 125 -0.87 -1.31 -13.68
N PRO A 126 -2.15 -1.04 -14.00
CA PRO A 126 -2.82 0.21 -13.65
C PRO A 126 -3.14 0.23 -12.15
N LEU A 127 -2.41 1.03 -11.39
CA LEU A 127 -2.61 1.12 -9.94
C LEU A 127 -3.29 2.41 -9.49
N VAL A 128 -3.18 3.49 -10.26
CA VAL A 128 -3.76 4.79 -9.90
C VAL A 128 -4.56 5.36 -11.07
N GLN A 129 -5.79 5.74 -10.79
CA GLN A 129 -6.62 6.51 -11.71
C GLN A 129 -6.79 7.95 -11.22
N ILE A 130 -6.51 8.90 -12.09
CA ILE A 130 -6.66 10.33 -11.81
C ILE A 130 -7.80 10.88 -12.68
N GLU A 131 -8.76 11.52 -12.04
CA GLU A 131 -9.89 12.15 -12.71
C GLU A 131 -9.85 13.67 -12.47
N LEU A 132 -9.89 14.44 -13.54
CA LEU A 132 -9.70 15.87 -13.55
C LEU A 132 -10.98 16.61 -13.93
N LYS A 133 -11.28 17.69 -13.25
CA LYS A 133 -12.35 18.63 -13.58
C LYS A 133 -11.78 20.03 -13.81
N LYS A 134 -12.48 20.83 -14.60
CA LYS A 134 -12.08 22.21 -14.81
C LYS A 134 -12.12 23.00 -13.49
N ARG A 135 -11.28 24.01 -13.36
CA ARG A 135 -11.33 24.94 -12.22
C ARG A 135 -12.73 25.52 -12.07
N GLY A 136 -13.20 25.64 -10.83
CA GLY A 136 -14.54 26.09 -10.51
C GLY A 136 -15.62 25.00 -10.48
N VAL A 137 -15.34 23.80 -11.00
CA VAL A 137 -16.23 22.65 -10.88
C VAL A 137 -16.02 21.98 -9.52
N ALA A 138 -17.11 21.55 -8.88
CA ALA A 138 -17.02 20.87 -7.60
C ALA A 138 -16.28 19.53 -7.74
N ILE A 139 -15.28 19.30 -6.89
CA ILE A 139 -14.46 18.07 -6.92
C ILE A 139 -15.30 16.81 -6.73
N ARG A 140 -16.47 16.92 -6.08
CA ARG A 140 -17.44 15.81 -5.92
C ARG A 140 -17.91 15.25 -7.27
N GLU A 141 -17.89 16.03 -8.34
CA GLU A 141 -18.25 15.54 -9.68
C GLU A 141 -17.23 14.54 -10.21
N ALA A 142 -15.93 14.77 -9.96
CA ALA A 142 -14.88 13.79 -10.29
C ALA A 142 -15.07 12.49 -9.48
N PHE A 143 -15.41 12.60 -8.20
CA PHE A 143 -15.73 11.43 -7.37
C PHE A 143 -16.92 10.64 -7.93
N ASN A 144 -18.01 11.32 -8.29
CA ASN A 144 -19.19 10.69 -8.85
C ASN A 144 -18.88 9.99 -10.18
N GLN A 145 -17.98 10.55 -10.98
CA GLN A 145 -17.54 9.96 -12.25
C GLN A 145 -16.78 8.66 -12.01
N ILE A 146 -15.82 8.63 -11.09
CA ILE A 146 -15.13 7.39 -10.69
C ILE A 146 -16.13 6.35 -10.15
N HIS A 147 -17.11 6.79 -9.37
CA HIS A 147 -18.14 5.89 -8.86
C HIS A 147 -18.98 5.26 -9.99
N ARG A 148 -19.28 6.01 -11.05
CA ARG A 148 -19.93 5.50 -12.25
C ARG A 148 -19.04 4.49 -12.98
N TYR A 149 -17.76 4.82 -13.24
CA TYR A 149 -16.80 3.94 -13.89
C TYR A 149 -16.64 2.62 -13.16
N SER A 150 -16.65 2.62 -11.83
CA SER A 150 -16.53 1.39 -11.04
C SER A 150 -17.72 0.44 -11.21
N LYS A 151 -18.89 0.95 -11.58
CA LYS A 151 -20.08 0.13 -11.87
C LYS A 151 -20.12 -0.35 -13.31
N GLU A 152 -19.61 0.44 -14.24
CA GLU A 152 -19.79 0.22 -15.67
C GLU A 152 -18.60 -0.50 -16.33
N SER A 153 -17.37 -0.17 -15.95
CA SER A 153 -16.21 -0.57 -16.73
C SER A 153 -14.99 -1.07 -15.95
N PHE A 154 -14.71 -0.57 -14.75
CA PHE A 154 -13.54 -1.06 -14.00
C PHE A 154 -13.65 -2.54 -13.63
N ASN A 155 -14.86 -3.02 -13.40
CA ASN A 155 -15.16 -4.39 -13.00
C ASN A 155 -15.64 -5.28 -14.15
N SER A 156 -15.48 -4.85 -15.41
CA SER A 156 -15.80 -5.68 -16.56
C SER A 156 -14.91 -6.94 -16.60
N GLU A 157 -15.37 -7.98 -17.24
CA GLU A 157 -14.62 -9.21 -17.43
C GLU A 157 -13.30 -8.92 -18.16
N HIS A 158 -12.21 -9.57 -17.75
CA HIS A 158 -10.85 -9.37 -18.30
C HIS A 158 -10.33 -7.92 -18.26
N SER A 159 -10.78 -7.12 -17.30
CA SER A 159 -10.29 -5.76 -17.14
C SER A 159 -9.10 -5.68 -16.19
N LEU A 160 -7.94 -5.25 -16.70
CA LEU A 160 -6.78 -4.92 -15.87
C LEU A 160 -7.06 -3.74 -14.92
N LEU A 161 -8.09 -2.92 -15.18
CA LEU A 161 -8.50 -1.83 -14.28
C LEU A 161 -9.00 -2.33 -12.92
N LYS A 162 -9.26 -3.62 -12.75
CA LYS A 162 -9.49 -4.24 -11.44
C LYS A 162 -8.25 -4.16 -10.53
N PHE A 163 -7.04 -3.92 -11.07
CA PHE A 163 -5.83 -3.67 -10.30
C PHE A 163 -5.74 -2.28 -9.70
N LEU A 164 -6.62 -1.34 -10.05
CA LEU A 164 -6.62 0.00 -9.48
C LEU A 164 -6.74 -0.04 -7.95
N GLN A 165 -5.81 0.61 -7.27
CA GLN A 165 -5.73 0.67 -5.82
C GLN A 165 -6.11 2.05 -5.29
N LEU A 166 -5.78 3.07 -6.04
CA LEU A 166 -5.87 4.46 -5.62
C LEU A 166 -6.59 5.30 -6.66
N PHE A 167 -7.49 6.12 -6.19
CA PHE A 167 -8.10 7.17 -7.00
C PHE A 167 -7.62 8.54 -6.54
N VAL A 168 -7.32 9.40 -7.49
CA VAL A 168 -7.03 10.82 -7.28
C VAL A 168 -8.08 11.62 -8.03
N ILE A 169 -8.65 12.59 -7.38
CA ILE A 169 -9.61 13.52 -7.95
C ILE A 169 -9.11 14.95 -7.78
N SER A 170 -9.24 15.78 -8.80
CA SER A 170 -8.79 17.17 -8.74
C SER A 170 -9.60 18.10 -9.65
N ASN A 171 -9.75 19.33 -9.22
CA ASN A 171 -10.20 20.45 -10.06
C ASN A 171 -9.11 21.52 -10.25
N GLY A 172 -7.86 21.16 -9.93
CA GLY A 172 -6.69 22.04 -9.99
C GLY A 172 -6.42 22.78 -8.69
N THR A 173 -7.42 23.13 -7.90
CA THR A 173 -7.29 23.88 -6.64
C THR A 173 -7.62 23.06 -5.40
N ASP A 174 -8.42 22.00 -5.55
CA ASP A 174 -8.64 20.98 -4.52
C ASP A 174 -8.33 19.62 -5.12
N THR A 175 -7.41 18.88 -4.47
CA THR A 175 -6.97 17.54 -4.87
C THR A 175 -7.11 16.61 -3.70
N ARG A 176 -7.73 15.46 -3.93
CA ARG A 176 -7.94 14.43 -2.92
C ARG A 176 -7.66 13.05 -3.48
N TYR A 177 -7.42 12.11 -2.60
CA TYR A 177 -7.22 10.71 -2.95
C TYR A 177 -8.01 9.78 -2.03
N PHE A 178 -8.28 8.56 -2.49
CA PHE A 178 -8.97 7.53 -1.71
C PHE A 178 -8.71 6.12 -2.26
N ALA A 179 -8.88 5.12 -1.41
CA ALA A 179 -8.65 3.73 -1.76
C ALA A 179 -9.77 3.17 -2.64
N ASN A 180 -9.44 2.22 -3.52
CA ASN A 180 -10.42 1.60 -4.40
C ASN A 180 -11.46 0.76 -3.65
N THR A 181 -11.08 0.06 -2.58
CA THR A 181 -12.00 -0.80 -1.79
C THR A 181 -12.82 -0.04 -0.74
N THR A 182 -12.70 1.28 -0.66
CA THR A 182 -13.57 2.11 0.18
C THR A 182 -15.02 1.99 -0.28
N LYS A 183 -15.95 1.79 0.66
CA LYS A 183 -17.39 1.73 0.35
C LYS A 183 -17.85 2.96 -0.41
N ARG A 184 -18.45 2.75 -1.59
CA ARG A 184 -18.86 3.82 -2.51
C ARG A 184 -20.35 4.05 -2.44
N ASN A 185 -20.79 4.72 -1.40
CA ASN A 185 -22.15 5.19 -1.22
C ASN A 185 -22.19 6.74 -1.20
N LYS A 186 -23.34 7.34 -0.93
CA LYS A 186 -23.50 8.81 -0.89
C LYS A 186 -22.52 9.52 0.05
N ASN A 187 -22.09 8.84 1.12
CA ASN A 187 -21.21 9.41 2.15
C ASN A 187 -19.73 9.03 1.92
N SER A 188 -19.42 8.20 0.91
CA SER A 188 -18.02 7.75 0.65
C SER A 188 -17.09 8.91 0.30
N PHE A 189 -17.60 10.04 -0.17
CA PHE A 189 -16.79 11.23 -0.41
C PHE A 189 -16.12 11.75 0.88
N ASP A 190 -16.73 11.54 2.03
CA ASP A 190 -16.21 11.98 3.32
C ASP A 190 -14.95 11.18 3.73
N PHE A 191 -14.71 10.03 3.10
CA PHE A 191 -13.49 9.24 3.26
C PHE A 191 -12.36 9.66 2.32
N THR A 192 -12.59 10.62 1.42
CA THR A 192 -11.51 11.20 0.62
C THR A 192 -10.55 12.00 1.49
N MET A 193 -9.27 11.93 1.18
CA MET A 193 -8.20 12.52 1.97
C MET A 193 -7.45 13.57 1.17
N ASN A 194 -7.04 14.66 1.82
CA ASN A 194 -6.00 15.54 1.28
C ASN A 194 -4.62 15.01 1.66
N TRP A 195 -3.65 15.24 0.80
CA TRP A 195 -2.25 15.08 1.18
C TRP A 195 -1.83 16.21 2.12
N ALA A 196 -0.85 15.97 2.96
CA ALA A 196 -0.37 16.97 3.92
C ALA A 196 1.14 16.85 4.13
N LYS A 197 1.76 17.94 4.52
CA LYS A 197 3.13 17.98 5.01
C LYS A 197 3.23 17.36 6.41
N SER A 198 4.46 17.18 6.89
CA SER A 198 4.73 16.61 8.22
C SER A 198 4.23 17.47 9.39
N ASP A 199 3.92 18.74 9.15
CA ASP A 199 3.30 19.69 10.10
C ASP A 199 1.76 19.71 10.01
N ASN A 200 1.18 18.80 9.23
CA ASN A 200 -0.26 18.69 8.92
C ASN A 200 -0.83 19.82 8.05
N SER A 201 -0.01 20.70 7.47
CA SER A 201 -0.49 21.67 6.49
C SER A 201 -0.95 20.95 5.22
N LEU A 202 -2.19 21.22 4.79
CA LEU A 202 -2.81 20.52 3.66
C LEU A 202 -2.23 20.98 2.33
N ILE A 203 -1.98 20.01 1.45
CA ILE A 203 -1.59 20.20 0.06
C ILE A 203 -2.83 19.95 -0.82
N LYS A 204 -3.41 21.03 -1.33
CA LYS A 204 -4.66 20.98 -2.10
C LYS A 204 -4.44 21.22 -3.59
N ASP A 205 -3.52 22.13 -3.95
CA ASP A 205 -3.21 22.43 -5.35
C ASP A 205 -2.67 21.19 -6.07
N LEU A 206 -3.11 20.97 -7.31
CA LEU A 206 -2.72 19.80 -8.10
C LEU A 206 -1.21 19.76 -8.39
N LYS A 207 -0.58 20.90 -8.65
CA LYS A 207 0.85 20.96 -8.95
C LYS A 207 1.69 20.58 -7.73
N ASP A 208 1.34 21.11 -6.54
CA ASP A 208 2.02 20.79 -5.30
C ASP A 208 1.77 19.33 -4.89
N PHE A 209 0.55 18.83 -5.12
CA PHE A 209 0.21 17.42 -4.92
C PHE A 209 1.04 16.52 -5.85
N THR A 210 1.17 16.87 -7.11
CA THR A 210 1.98 16.15 -8.08
C THR A 210 3.45 16.15 -7.69
N ALA A 211 3.98 17.27 -7.26
CA ALA A 211 5.39 17.42 -6.85
C ALA A 211 5.72 16.65 -5.55
N THR A 212 4.73 16.30 -4.74
CA THR A 212 4.95 15.65 -3.43
C THR A 212 4.39 14.24 -3.37
N PHE A 213 3.07 14.07 -3.54
CA PHE A 213 2.40 12.78 -3.43
C PHE A 213 2.72 11.86 -4.62
N LEU A 214 2.69 12.40 -5.85
CA LEU A 214 2.98 11.64 -7.07
C LEU A 214 4.48 11.55 -7.37
N GLN A 215 5.37 12.01 -6.48
CA GLN A 215 6.77 11.69 -6.56
C GLN A 215 6.95 10.17 -6.51
N LYS A 216 7.76 9.61 -7.43
CA LYS A 216 7.89 8.15 -7.63
C LYS A 216 8.04 7.35 -6.35
N ARG A 217 8.97 7.76 -5.48
CA ARG A 217 9.22 7.08 -4.20
C ARG A 217 8.02 7.19 -3.25
N THR A 218 7.42 8.36 -3.13
CA THR A 218 6.27 8.59 -2.26
C THR A 218 5.10 7.74 -2.71
N LEU A 219 4.77 7.77 -4.01
CA LEU A 219 3.64 7.00 -4.55
C LEU A 219 3.83 5.49 -4.36
N LEU A 220 5.02 4.96 -4.67
CA LEU A 220 5.32 3.55 -4.47
C LEU A 220 5.21 3.14 -3.00
N ASN A 221 5.75 3.97 -2.09
CA ASN A 221 5.65 3.70 -0.66
C ASN A 221 4.18 3.72 -0.20
N VAL A 222 3.37 4.67 -0.65
CA VAL A 222 1.93 4.72 -0.32
C VAL A 222 1.22 3.48 -0.82
N LEU A 223 1.45 3.06 -2.06
CA LEU A 223 0.78 1.92 -2.67
C LEU A 223 1.23 0.57 -2.08
N LEU A 224 2.53 0.36 -1.87
CA LEU A 224 3.09 -0.95 -1.57
C LEU A 224 3.53 -1.11 -0.10
N GLN A 225 3.83 -0.01 0.60
CA GLN A 225 4.34 -0.03 1.96
C GLN A 225 3.36 0.55 2.98
N TYR A 226 2.70 1.69 2.69
CA TYR A 226 1.79 2.37 3.61
C TYR A 226 0.31 2.09 3.33
N SER A 227 0.03 0.96 2.71
CA SER A 227 -1.30 0.40 2.56
C SER A 227 -1.41 -0.92 3.31
N VAL A 228 -2.61 -1.24 3.76
CA VAL A 228 -2.94 -2.51 4.42
C VAL A 228 -4.22 -3.05 3.79
N PHE A 229 -4.18 -4.27 3.32
CA PHE A 229 -5.36 -5.01 2.89
C PHE A 229 -5.79 -5.91 4.04
N ASP A 230 -6.94 -5.58 4.64
CA ASP A 230 -7.37 -6.25 5.86
C ASP A 230 -8.19 -7.52 5.59
N THR A 231 -8.40 -8.33 6.63
CA THR A 231 -9.18 -9.58 6.56
C THR A 231 -10.66 -9.37 6.22
N SER A 232 -11.16 -8.13 6.28
CA SER A 232 -12.50 -7.77 5.81
C SER A 232 -12.53 -7.37 4.33
N ASN A 233 -11.44 -7.64 3.60
CA ASN A 233 -11.26 -7.28 2.19
C ASN A 233 -11.37 -5.77 1.95
N THR A 234 -10.86 -4.97 2.89
CA THR A 234 -10.82 -3.51 2.77
C THR A 234 -9.38 -3.04 2.62
N LEU A 235 -9.12 -2.27 1.57
CA LEU A 235 -7.84 -1.61 1.38
C LEU A 235 -7.82 -0.31 2.20
N LEU A 236 -6.93 -0.25 3.17
CA LEU A 236 -6.67 0.91 4.00
C LEU A 236 -5.39 1.58 3.52
N ILE A 237 -5.49 2.85 3.12
CA ILE A 237 -4.33 3.69 2.81
C ILE A 237 -4.09 4.61 4.00
N MET A 238 -2.87 4.59 4.52
CA MET A 238 -2.51 5.40 5.68
C MET A 238 -2.62 6.89 5.38
N ARG A 239 -3.09 7.65 6.35
CA ARG A 239 -3.17 9.10 6.27
C ARG A 239 -1.78 9.73 6.42
N PRO A 240 -1.54 10.94 5.90
CA PRO A 240 -0.21 11.58 5.94
C PRO A 240 0.42 11.61 7.33
N TYR A 241 -0.35 11.97 8.36
CA TYR A 241 0.15 12.01 9.74
C TYR A 241 0.50 10.63 10.30
N GLN A 242 -0.19 9.56 9.86
CA GLN A 242 0.13 8.18 10.24
C GLN A 242 1.44 7.73 9.58
N ILE A 243 1.64 8.09 8.31
CA ILE A 243 2.89 7.83 7.59
C ILE A 243 4.05 8.57 8.28
N ALA A 244 3.88 9.87 8.54
CA ALA A 244 4.90 10.67 9.22
C ALA A 244 5.25 10.12 10.62
N ALA A 245 4.26 9.66 11.38
CA ALA A 245 4.48 9.01 12.67
C ALA A 245 5.26 7.71 12.51
N THR A 246 4.87 6.84 11.56
CA THR A 246 5.56 5.57 11.29
C THR A 246 7.00 5.81 10.87
N GLU A 247 7.26 6.74 9.96
CA GLU A 247 8.62 7.07 9.52
C GLU A 247 9.50 7.61 10.64
N ARG A 248 8.95 8.47 11.52
CA ARG A 248 9.67 8.99 12.70
C ARG A 248 10.01 7.88 13.68
N ILE A 249 9.10 6.93 13.92
CA ILE A 249 9.38 5.75 14.75
C ILE A 249 10.53 4.94 14.16
N LEU A 250 10.44 4.59 12.89
CA LEU A 250 11.48 3.80 12.20
C LEU A 250 12.83 4.53 12.17
N TRP A 251 12.81 5.83 11.92
CA TRP A 251 14.02 6.66 11.96
C TRP A 251 14.65 6.63 13.36
N LYS A 252 13.82 6.78 14.40
CA LYS A 252 14.30 6.77 15.78
C LYS A 252 14.91 5.42 16.16
N VAL A 253 14.26 4.31 15.79
CA VAL A 253 14.78 2.95 15.98
C VAL A 253 16.14 2.79 15.30
N LYS A 254 16.26 3.17 14.03
CA LYS A 254 17.52 3.08 13.27
C LYS A 254 18.62 3.96 13.88
N SER A 255 18.33 5.22 14.15
CA SER A 255 19.32 6.15 14.71
C SER A 255 19.80 5.74 16.10
N SER A 256 18.91 5.20 16.94
CA SER A 256 19.28 4.68 18.25
C SER A 256 20.15 3.43 18.15
N TYR A 257 19.90 2.57 17.18
CA TYR A 257 20.74 1.40 16.89
C TYR A 257 22.14 1.82 16.42
N GLU A 258 22.22 2.68 15.40
CA GLU A 258 23.47 3.16 14.83
C GLU A 258 24.35 3.91 15.84
N SER A 259 23.74 4.73 16.69
CA SER A 259 24.44 5.46 17.77
C SER A 259 24.74 4.62 19.00
N LYS A 260 24.32 3.34 19.03
CA LYS A 260 24.41 2.43 20.19
C LYS A 260 23.78 3.03 21.46
N ASN A 261 22.78 3.88 21.28
CA ASN A 261 22.09 4.57 22.37
C ASN A 261 20.73 3.89 22.63
N TRP A 262 20.77 2.64 23.08
CA TRP A 262 19.61 1.92 23.56
C TRP A 262 19.68 1.81 25.08
N SER A 263 18.57 1.82 25.76
CA SER A 263 18.41 1.82 27.23
C SER A 263 18.35 3.20 27.89
N ASN A 264 18.25 4.27 27.10
CA ASN A 264 18.04 5.62 27.57
C ASN A 264 16.66 6.14 27.18
N PRO A 265 16.02 7.02 27.96
CA PRO A 265 14.79 7.71 27.53
C PRO A 265 14.95 8.45 26.20
N GLU A 266 16.16 8.94 25.90
CA GLU A 266 16.50 9.63 24.65
C GLU A 266 16.49 8.72 23.43
N SER A 267 16.61 7.41 23.60
CA SER A 267 16.50 6.42 22.52
C SER A 267 15.05 6.18 22.07
N GLY A 268 14.09 6.59 22.89
CA GLY A 268 12.67 6.50 22.62
C GLY A 268 12.06 7.83 22.15
N GLY A 269 10.77 7.95 22.32
CA GLY A 269 9.99 9.14 21.99
C GLY A 269 8.51 8.91 22.29
N PHE A 270 7.67 9.85 21.91
CA PHE A 270 6.23 9.71 22.01
C PHE A 270 5.54 10.20 20.73
N ILE A 271 4.40 9.61 20.46
CA ILE A 271 3.50 10.02 19.37
C ILE A 271 2.16 10.40 19.98
N LEU A 272 1.77 11.65 19.78
CA LEU A 272 0.47 12.15 20.24
C LEU A 272 -0.57 11.96 19.13
N HIS A 273 -1.48 11.04 19.35
CA HIS A 273 -2.63 10.80 18.46
C HIS A 273 -3.93 10.99 19.25
N THR A 274 -4.91 11.68 18.65
CA THR A 274 -6.25 11.81 19.22
C THR A 274 -7.03 10.50 19.15
N THR A 275 -8.08 10.38 19.93
CA THR A 275 -9.00 9.23 19.86
C THR A 275 -9.62 9.13 18.45
N GLY A 276 -9.70 7.92 17.90
CA GLY A 276 -10.24 7.67 16.54
C GLY A 276 -9.29 8.03 15.39
N SER A 277 -8.05 8.50 15.65
CA SER A 277 -7.09 8.84 14.58
C SER A 277 -6.40 7.62 13.95
N GLY A 278 -6.72 6.40 14.39
CA GLY A 278 -6.12 5.16 13.86
C GLY A 278 -4.75 4.83 14.45
N LYS A 279 -4.58 5.06 15.76
CA LYS A 279 -3.36 4.67 16.51
C LYS A 279 -2.97 3.22 16.26
N THR A 280 -3.93 2.31 16.28
CA THR A 280 -3.72 0.87 16.09
C THR A 280 -3.12 0.56 14.72
N LEU A 281 -3.61 1.19 13.65
CA LEU A 281 -3.04 1.01 12.31
C LEU A 281 -1.61 1.57 12.23
N THR A 282 -1.36 2.74 12.81
CA THR A 282 -0.03 3.37 12.85
C THR A 282 0.98 2.50 13.59
N SER A 283 0.63 2.02 14.79
CA SER A 283 1.50 1.18 15.60
C SER A 283 1.74 -0.20 14.97
N PHE A 284 0.70 -0.82 14.41
CA PHE A 284 0.84 -2.06 13.66
C PHE A 284 1.81 -1.91 12.48
N LYS A 285 1.65 -0.84 11.69
CA LYS A 285 2.49 -0.62 10.52
C LYS A 285 3.93 -0.31 10.91
N ALA A 286 4.15 0.48 11.96
CA ALA A 286 5.48 0.73 12.50
C ALA A 286 6.14 -0.56 13.00
N ALA A 287 5.41 -1.39 13.75
CA ALA A 287 5.89 -2.69 14.21
C ALA A 287 6.24 -3.61 13.04
N ARG A 288 5.35 -3.73 12.04
CA ARG A 288 5.56 -4.57 10.86
C ARG A 288 6.81 -4.15 10.09
N LEU A 289 6.99 -2.87 9.82
CA LEU A 289 8.17 -2.36 9.12
C LEU A 289 9.44 -2.46 9.96
N ALA A 290 9.35 -2.35 11.28
CA ALA A 290 10.48 -2.58 12.16
C ALA A 290 10.96 -4.04 12.10
N THR A 291 10.07 -5.03 11.95
CA THR A 291 10.46 -6.44 11.82
C THR A 291 11.22 -6.76 10.52
N GLU A 292 11.22 -5.85 9.55
CA GLU A 292 11.99 -5.98 8.29
C GLU A 292 13.43 -5.48 8.43
N LEU A 293 13.79 -4.87 9.57
CA LEU A 293 15.15 -4.45 9.85
C LEU A 293 15.98 -5.65 10.34
N ASP A 294 17.14 -5.86 9.72
CA ASP A 294 18.00 -7.04 9.96
C ASP A 294 18.47 -7.16 11.42
N PHE A 295 18.53 -6.05 12.16
CA PHE A 295 18.95 -6.01 13.55
C PHE A 295 17.80 -6.11 14.56
N ILE A 296 16.56 -6.31 14.10
CA ILE A 296 15.38 -6.47 14.96
C ILE A 296 14.93 -7.93 14.98
N ASP A 297 15.09 -8.57 16.12
CA ASP A 297 14.63 -9.94 16.33
C ASP A 297 13.16 -9.99 16.70
N LYS A 298 12.71 -9.14 17.60
CA LYS A 298 11.33 -9.07 18.10
C LYS A 298 10.87 -7.63 18.30
N VAL A 299 9.57 -7.41 18.11
CA VAL A 299 8.88 -6.14 18.44
C VAL A 299 7.82 -6.42 19.49
N PHE A 300 7.89 -5.73 20.63
CA PHE A 300 6.89 -5.82 21.67
C PHE A 300 5.91 -4.66 21.58
N PHE A 301 4.64 -5.01 21.51
CA PHE A 301 3.57 -4.06 21.70
C PHE A 301 2.99 -4.24 23.11
N VAL A 302 3.29 -3.30 23.99
CA VAL A 302 2.93 -3.39 25.41
C VAL A 302 1.73 -2.51 25.68
N VAL A 303 0.65 -3.09 26.20
CA VAL A 303 -0.58 -2.37 26.58
C VAL A 303 -0.76 -2.36 28.10
N ASP A 304 -1.42 -1.34 28.59
CA ASP A 304 -1.63 -1.14 30.05
C ASP A 304 -2.61 -2.16 30.66
N ARG A 305 -3.67 -2.53 29.91
CA ARG A 305 -4.76 -3.38 30.45
C ARG A 305 -4.94 -4.65 29.64
N LYS A 306 -5.34 -5.74 30.35
CA LYS A 306 -5.62 -7.04 29.72
C LYS A 306 -6.71 -7.00 28.65
N ASP A 307 -7.75 -6.18 28.85
CA ASP A 307 -8.83 -6.05 27.86
C ASP A 307 -8.35 -5.38 26.58
N LEU A 308 -7.39 -4.43 26.69
CA LEU A 308 -6.75 -3.78 25.55
C LEU A 308 -5.79 -4.72 24.81
N ASP A 309 -5.16 -5.66 25.53
CA ASP A 309 -4.29 -6.70 24.95
C ASP A 309 -5.10 -7.53 23.92
N TYR A 310 -6.24 -8.05 24.32
CA TYR A 310 -7.11 -8.85 23.46
C TYR A 310 -7.69 -8.05 22.27
N GLN A 311 -8.14 -6.82 22.53
CA GLN A 311 -8.67 -5.95 21.46
C GLN A 311 -7.57 -5.57 20.45
N THR A 312 -6.39 -5.19 20.95
CA THR A 312 -5.24 -4.85 20.09
C THR A 312 -4.80 -6.04 19.26
N MET A 313 -4.73 -7.23 19.88
CA MET A 313 -4.39 -8.45 19.17
C MET A 313 -5.39 -8.76 18.05
N LYS A 314 -6.68 -8.64 18.30
CA LYS A 314 -7.73 -8.80 17.28
C LYS A 314 -7.60 -7.79 16.13
N GLU A 315 -7.34 -6.54 16.45
CA GLU A 315 -7.14 -5.50 15.44
C GLU A 315 -5.88 -5.77 14.60
N TYR A 316 -4.79 -6.21 15.23
CA TYR A 316 -3.56 -6.57 14.52
C TYR A 316 -3.75 -7.79 13.62
N GLN A 317 -4.45 -8.82 14.11
CA GLN A 317 -4.81 -10.00 13.33
C GLN A 317 -5.74 -9.66 12.15
N LYS A 318 -6.56 -8.62 12.30
CA LYS A 318 -7.37 -8.11 11.21
C LYS A 318 -6.51 -7.51 10.09
N PHE A 319 -5.40 -6.84 10.44
CA PHE A 319 -4.48 -6.26 9.46
C PHE A 319 -3.55 -7.30 8.82
N SER A 320 -3.16 -8.32 9.56
CA SER A 320 -2.34 -9.43 9.06
C SER A 320 -2.57 -10.66 9.94
N PRO A 321 -3.28 -11.68 9.45
CA PRO A 321 -3.43 -12.95 10.14
C PRO A 321 -2.07 -13.55 10.51
N ASP A 322 -1.99 -14.20 11.67
CA ASP A 322 -0.81 -14.91 12.15
C ASP A 322 0.48 -14.07 12.34
N SER A 323 0.40 -12.75 12.16
CA SER A 323 1.56 -11.86 12.34
C SER A 323 1.86 -11.51 13.79
N VAL A 324 0.98 -11.88 14.72
CA VAL A 324 1.02 -11.44 16.11
C VAL A 324 0.75 -12.59 17.06
N ASN A 325 1.66 -12.79 18.01
CA ASN A 325 1.47 -13.71 19.11
C ASN A 325 0.97 -12.96 20.35
N GLY A 326 -0.18 -13.34 20.86
CA GLY A 326 -0.64 -12.93 22.18
C GLY A 326 -0.02 -13.80 23.26
N SER A 327 0.22 -13.24 24.44
CA SER A 327 0.63 -14.01 25.60
C SER A 327 -0.43 -13.92 26.69
N GLU A 328 -1.15 -15.02 26.96
CA GLU A 328 -2.13 -15.07 28.05
C GLU A 328 -1.44 -15.17 29.43
N SER A 329 -0.22 -15.67 29.46
CA SER A 329 0.58 -15.88 30.68
C SER A 329 2.06 -15.52 30.47
N THR A 330 2.80 -15.36 31.56
CA THR A 330 4.27 -15.17 31.54
C THR A 330 4.98 -16.38 30.90
N ALA A 331 4.47 -17.59 31.10
CA ALA A 331 5.00 -18.81 30.46
C ALA A 331 4.76 -18.76 28.93
N GLY A 332 3.57 -18.34 28.49
CA GLY A 332 3.26 -18.14 27.07
C GLY A 332 4.14 -17.08 26.40
N LEU A 333 4.45 -15.99 27.11
CA LEU A 333 5.40 -14.98 26.62
C LEU A 333 6.79 -15.58 26.38
N LYS A 334 7.28 -16.43 27.30
CA LYS A 334 8.59 -17.09 27.18
C LYS A 334 8.63 -18.04 25.97
N VAL A 335 7.56 -18.78 25.73
CA VAL A 335 7.45 -19.67 24.57
C VAL A 335 7.47 -18.86 23.29
N ASN A 336 6.74 -17.74 23.21
CA ASN A 336 6.68 -16.89 22.03
C ASN A 336 8.00 -16.16 21.75
N LEU A 337 8.79 -15.88 22.78
CA LEU A 337 10.15 -15.34 22.63
C LEU A 337 11.11 -16.29 21.91
N GLY A 338 10.96 -17.59 22.18
CA GLY A 338 11.81 -18.64 21.59
C GLY A 338 11.38 -19.10 20.19
N LYS A 339 10.25 -18.61 19.65
CA LYS A 339 9.76 -18.96 18.31
C LYS A 339 10.31 -18.00 17.27
N ASP A 340 10.76 -18.52 16.14
CA ASP A 340 11.26 -17.71 15.01
C ASP A 340 10.16 -17.25 14.05
N ASP A 341 8.94 -17.78 14.18
CA ASP A 341 7.83 -17.56 13.26
C ASP A 341 7.27 -16.13 13.31
N ASN A 342 6.87 -15.62 14.48
CA ASN A 342 6.27 -14.29 14.59
C ASN A 342 7.15 -13.32 15.38
N LYS A 343 7.51 -12.21 14.72
CA LYS A 343 8.37 -11.19 15.31
C LYS A 343 7.60 -10.17 16.18
N ILE A 344 6.26 -10.04 16.03
CA ILE A 344 5.45 -9.09 16.80
C ILE A 344 4.76 -9.82 17.96
N ILE A 345 4.96 -9.34 19.18
CA ILE A 345 4.38 -9.91 20.39
C ILE A 345 3.56 -8.82 21.09
N VAL A 346 2.25 -9.06 21.28
CA VAL A 346 1.38 -8.19 22.08
C VAL A 346 1.33 -8.73 23.51
N THR A 347 1.52 -7.85 24.48
CA THR A 347 1.54 -8.23 25.91
C THR A 347 1.11 -7.06 26.81
N THR A 348 0.81 -7.35 28.08
CA THR A 348 0.52 -6.31 29.07
C THR A 348 1.78 -5.96 29.88
N ILE A 349 1.81 -4.75 30.48
CA ILE A 349 2.95 -4.25 31.25
C ILE A 349 3.31 -5.16 32.44
N GLN A 350 2.33 -5.86 33.04
CA GLN A 350 2.54 -6.72 34.21
C GLN A 350 3.36 -7.97 33.89
N LYS A 351 3.31 -8.46 32.65
CA LYS A 351 3.98 -9.72 32.27
C LYS A 351 5.51 -9.59 32.14
N PRO A 352 6.05 -8.54 31.47
CA PRO A 352 7.50 -8.29 31.43
C PRO A 352 8.09 -7.94 32.79
N VAL A 353 7.39 -7.19 33.65
CA VAL A 353 7.87 -6.78 34.98
C VAL A 353 8.12 -7.97 35.90
N SER A 354 7.40 -9.09 35.72
CA SER A 354 7.68 -10.35 36.43
C SER A 354 8.99 -11.03 35.97
N TYR A 355 9.68 -10.44 35.00
CA TYR A 355 10.89 -10.96 34.37
C TYR A 355 12.09 -10.00 34.61
N THR A 356 12.50 -9.84 35.85
CA THR A 356 13.59 -8.95 36.27
C THR A 356 14.97 -9.31 35.71
N HIS A 357 15.11 -10.31 34.84
CA HIS A 357 16.38 -10.75 34.26
C HIS A 357 16.42 -10.72 32.72
N LEU A 358 15.39 -10.20 32.05
CA LEU A 358 15.44 -10.01 30.60
C LEU A 358 16.00 -8.60 30.30
N THR A 359 17.28 -8.54 29.98
CA THR A 359 17.85 -7.40 29.26
C THR A 359 17.28 -7.40 27.84
N LEU A 360 16.12 -6.76 27.66
CA LEU A 360 15.52 -6.59 26.34
C LEU A 360 16.20 -5.41 25.66
N PRO A 361 16.77 -5.58 24.46
CA PRO A 361 17.53 -4.52 23.79
C PRO A 361 16.68 -3.35 23.31
N THR A 362 15.38 -3.49 23.12
CA THR A 362 14.51 -2.34 22.75
C THR A 362 13.04 -2.67 23.05
N ILE A 363 12.39 -1.86 23.90
CA ILE A 363 10.94 -1.90 24.13
C ILE A 363 10.32 -0.69 23.43
N LEU A 364 9.43 -0.94 22.48
CA LEU A 364 8.55 0.09 21.94
C LEU A 364 7.30 0.16 22.84
N LEU A 365 7.20 1.19 23.68
CA LEU A 365 6.01 1.50 24.47
C LEU A 365 5.11 2.44 23.66
N VAL A 366 3.86 2.06 23.44
CA VAL A 366 2.84 2.88 22.79
C VAL A 366 1.72 3.22 23.79
#